data_edc6cd2ff6d09895019da95b81ed6e3b
#
_entry.id   edc6cd2ff6d09895019da95b81ed6e3b
#
_cell.length_a   1.000
_cell.length_b   1.000
_cell.length_c   1.000
_cell.angle_alpha   90.00
_cell.angle_beta   90.00
_cell.angle_gamma   90.00
#
_symmetry.space_group_name_H-M   'P 1'
#
loop_
_entity.id
_entity.type
_entity.pdbx_description
1 polymer ?
#
loop_
_entity_poly.entity_id
_entity_poly.type
_entity_poly.pdbx_seq_one_letter_code
_entity_poly.pdbx_strand_id
1 'polypeptide(L)'
;MEHTYFFAVDLGATSGRTILGCLGEGKMELKELTRFPNHIIETGGHCYWDIYALYNEIIRGLKVVAKDNLPIRSIGIDTWGVDFVFVGKDGELLRNPYCYRDPHT
;
A
#
# COMPACT_ATOMS: atom_id res chain seq x y z
N MET A 1 -26.74 15.46 0.87
CA MET A 1 -26.35 14.46 1.86
C MET A 1 -24.85 14.30 1.90
N GLU A 2 -24.28 14.26 3.09
CA GLU A 2 -22.85 14.21 3.25
C GLU A 2 -22.33 12.79 3.15
N HIS A 3 -21.25 12.65 2.40
CA HIS A 3 -20.51 11.40 2.32
C HIS A 3 -19.11 11.61 2.89
N THR A 4 -18.60 10.60 3.55
CA THR A 4 -17.24 10.59 4.06
C THR A 4 -16.43 9.57 3.26
N TYR A 5 -15.29 10.00 2.77
CA TYR A 5 -14.43 9.17 1.91
C TYR A 5 -13.17 8.74 2.63
N PHE A 6 -12.80 7.50 2.41
CA PHE A 6 -11.60 6.89 2.98
C PHE A 6 -10.79 6.23 1.88
N PHE A 7 -9.48 6.28 2.02
CA PHE A 7 -8.59 5.59 1.10
C PHE A 7 -7.93 4.44 1.84
N ALA A 8 -8.05 3.24 1.30
CA ALA A 8 -7.49 2.05 1.93
C ALA A 8 -6.51 1.37 0.99
N VAL A 9 -5.43 0.84 1.56
CA VAL A 9 -4.44 0.05 0.85
C VAL A 9 -4.42 -1.35 1.48
N ASP A 10 -4.59 -2.36 0.65
CA ASP A 10 -4.58 -3.75 1.09
C ASP A 10 -3.43 -4.46 0.34
N LEU A 11 -2.33 -4.69 1.06
CA LEU A 11 -1.14 -5.34 0.50
C LEU A 11 -1.16 -6.80 0.92
N GLY A 12 -1.59 -7.67 0.02
CA GLY A 12 -1.63 -9.10 0.26
C GLY A 12 -0.33 -9.79 -0.17
N ALA A 13 -0.27 -11.10 0.00
CA ALA A 13 0.94 -11.87 -0.28
C ALA A 13 1.30 -11.92 -1.76
N THR A 14 0.31 -11.90 -2.66
CA THR A 14 0.53 -12.03 -4.09
C THR A 14 0.15 -10.79 -4.88
N SER A 15 -0.74 -9.97 -4.34
CA SER A 15 -1.19 -8.76 -5.02
C SER A 15 -1.62 -7.72 -3.99
N GLY A 16 -1.61 -6.47 -4.44
CA GLY A 16 -2.10 -5.37 -3.64
C GLY A 16 -3.22 -4.64 -4.36
N ARG A 17 -3.94 -3.82 -3.62
CA ARG A 17 -5.00 -3.00 -4.20
C ARG A 17 -5.22 -1.74 -3.39
N THR A 18 -5.73 -0.72 -4.06
CA THR A 18 -6.20 0.48 -3.40
C THR A 18 -7.70 0.57 -3.55
N ILE A 19 -8.36 1.07 -2.53
CA ILE A 19 -9.81 1.02 -2.39
C ILE A 19 -10.32 2.37 -1.92
N LEU A 20 -11.40 2.82 -2.52
CA LEU A 20 -12.15 3.98 -2.03
C LEU A 20 -13.31 3.48 -1.19
N GLY A 21 -13.38 3.92 0.06
CA GLY A 21 -14.52 3.71 0.91
C GLY A 21 -15.37 4.96 0.93
N CYS A 22 -16.67 4.78 0.80
CA CYS A 22 -17.63 5.88 0.87
C CYS A 22 -18.67 5.54 1.91
N LEU A 23 -18.73 6.34 2.97
CA LEU A 23 -19.70 6.17 4.05
C LEU A 23 -20.76 7.24 3.91
N GLY A 24 -22.00 6.82 3.75
CA GLY A 24 -23.15 7.72 3.69
C GLY A 24 -24.41 6.97 4.00
N GLU A 25 -25.36 7.64 4.64
CA GLU A 25 -26.67 7.09 4.99
C GLU A 25 -26.59 5.78 5.80
N GLY A 26 -25.56 5.65 6.64
CA GLY A 26 -25.36 4.45 7.43
C GLY A 26 -24.83 3.27 6.64
N LYS A 27 -24.40 3.49 5.41
CA LYS A 27 -23.84 2.43 4.56
C LYS A 27 -22.41 2.73 4.15
N MET A 28 -21.59 1.69 4.09
CA MET A 28 -20.24 1.78 3.57
C MET A 28 -20.20 1.08 2.21
N GLU A 29 -19.80 1.80 1.19
CA GLU A 29 -19.59 1.24 -0.14
C GLU A 29 -18.09 1.26 -0.44
N LEU A 30 -17.61 0.16 -1.03
CA LEU A 30 -16.20 0.01 -1.37
C LEU A 30 -16.05 -0.10 -2.87
N LYS A 31 -15.07 0.63 -3.41
CA LYS A 31 -14.75 0.59 -4.83
C LYS A 31 -13.26 0.36 -4.99
N GLU A 32 -12.89 -0.72 -5.69
CA GLU A 32 -11.49 -0.96 -6.01
C GLU A 32 -11.02 0.08 -7.03
N LEU A 33 -9.94 0.78 -6.70
CA LEU A 33 -9.37 1.83 -7.55
C LEU A 33 -8.29 1.28 -8.47
N THR A 34 -7.35 0.55 -7.89
CA THR A 34 -6.24 -0.05 -8.62
C THR A 34 -5.92 -1.42 -8.02
N ARG A 35 -5.34 -2.27 -8.85
CA ARG A 35 -4.85 -3.59 -8.43
C ARG A 35 -3.51 -3.81 -9.11
N PHE A 36 -2.57 -4.41 -8.39
CA PHE A 36 -1.23 -4.63 -8.89
C PHE A 36 -0.63 -5.90 -8.30
N PRO A 37 0.28 -6.57 -9.03
CA PRO A 37 1.02 -7.69 -8.45
C PRO A 37 2.01 -7.19 -7.43
N ASN A 38 2.36 -8.01 -6.46
CA ASN A 38 3.40 -7.65 -5.52
C ASN A 38 4.74 -7.51 -6.23
N HIS A 39 5.51 -6.53 -5.78
CA HIS A 39 6.81 -6.23 -6.33
C HIS A 39 7.89 -6.83 -5.43
N ILE A 40 8.46 -7.95 -5.89
CA ILE A 40 9.49 -8.69 -5.19
C ILE A 40 10.75 -8.71 -6.05
N ILE A 41 11.90 -8.49 -5.42
CA ILE A 41 13.20 -8.53 -6.07
C ILE A 41 13.98 -9.72 -5.53
N GLU A 42 14.45 -10.59 -6.42
CA GLU A 42 15.32 -11.69 -6.05
C GLU A 42 16.71 -11.43 -6.60
N THR A 43 17.67 -11.24 -5.71
CA THR A 43 19.04 -10.96 -6.09
C THR A 43 20.00 -11.27 -4.94
N GLY A 44 21.25 -11.65 -5.29
CA GLY A 44 22.26 -11.91 -4.29
C GLY A 44 21.91 -13.01 -3.30
N GLY A 45 21.07 -13.97 -3.69
CA GLY A 45 20.62 -15.03 -2.80
C GLY A 45 19.54 -14.61 -1.82
N HIS A 46 18.96 -13.43 -1.97
CA HIS A 46 17.94 -12.89 -1.09
C HIS A 46 16.68 -12.50 -1.84
N CYS A 47 15.58 -12.44 -1.09
CA CYS A 47 14.29 -12.01 -1.59
C CYS A 47 13.89 -10.74 -0.85
N TYR A 48 13.63 -9.67 -1.59
CA TYR A 48 13.27 -8.37 -1.03
C TYR A 48 11.91 -7.93 -1.53
N TRP A 49 11.17 -7.18 -0.71
CA TRP A 49 10.05 -6.41 -1.21
C TRP A 49 10.60 -5.18 -1.91
N ASP A 50 10.05 -4.84 -3.08
CA ASP A 50 10.37 -3.56 -3.72
C ASP A 50 9.48 -2.48 -3.11
N ILE A 51 9.92 -1.92 -1.99
CA ILE A 51 9.11 -0.97 -1.22
C ILE A 51 8.82 0.31 -2.02
N TYR A 52 9.75 0.74 -2.86
CA TYR A 52 9.55 1.94 -3.66
C TYR A 52 8.50 1.71 -4.74
N ALA A 53 8.47 0.54 -5.36
CA ALA A 53 7.43 0.20 -6.32
C ALA A 53 6.05 0.11 -5.64
N LEU A 54 5.99 -0.47 -4.44
CA LEU A 54 4.75 -0.51 -3.66
C LEU A 54 4.27 0.90 -3.32
N TYR A 55 5.18 1.77 -2.92
CA TYR A 55 4.86 3.17 -2.64
C TYR A 55 4.27 3.85 -3.89
N ASN A 56 4.88 3.64 -5.06
CA ASN A 56 4.38 4.21 -6.31
C ASN A 56 2.97 3.72 -6.64
N GLU A 57 2.66 2.47 -6.32
CA GLU A 57 1.31 1.95 -6.53
C GLU A 57 0.29 2.63 -5.63
N ILE A 58 0.67 2.93 -4.38
CA ILE A 58 -0.19 3.67 -3.46
C ILE A 58 -0.45 5.08 -4.01
N ILE A 59 0.61 5.76 -4.46
CA ILE A 59 0.48 7.10 -5.05
C ILE A 59 -0.40 7.07 -6.29
N ARG A 60 -0.29 6.02 -7.10
CA ARG A 60 -1.14 5.86 -8.29
C ARG A 60 -2.62 5.81 -7.91
N GLY A 61 -2.94 5.05 -6.85
CA GLY A 61 -4.32 5.01 -6.35
C GLY A 61 -4.81 6.36 -5.85
N LEU A 62 -3.96 7.10 -5.12
CA LEU A 62 -4.31 8.43 -4.65
C LEU A 62 -4.56 9.40 -5.81
N LYS A 63 -3.81 9.28 -6.90
CA LYS A 63 -4.03 10.10 -8.07
C LYS A 63 -5.39 9.87 -8.72
N VAL A 64 -5.90 8.64 -8.64
CA VAL A 64 -7.23 8.33 -9.17
C VAL A 64 -8.30 9.12 -8.41
N VAL A 65 -8.25 9.13 -7.07
CA VAL A 65 -9.25 9.88 -6.29
C VAL A 65 -9.02 11.39 -6.39
N ALA A 66 -7.80 11.84 -6.59
CA ALA A 66 -7.49 13.25 -6.76
C ALA A 66 -8.13 13.82 -8.02
N LYS A 67 -8.24 13.04 -9.07
CA LYS A 67 -8.90 13.44 -10.31
C LYS A 67 -10.37 13.80 -10.07
N ASP A 68 -11.01 13.08 -9.16
CA ASP A 68 -12.43 13.30 -8.86
C ASP A 68 -12.63 14.32 -7.75
N ASN A 69 -11.55 14.93 -7.25
CA ASN A 69 -11.57 15.93 -6.18
C ASN A 69 -12.31 15.46 -4.93
N LEU A 70 -12.22 14.18 -4.60
CA LEU A 70 -12.88 13.63 -3.42
C LEU A 70 -12.08 13.98 -2.17
N PRO A 71 -12.73 14.53 -1.13
CA PRO A 71 -12.03 14.88 0.10
C PRO A 71 -11.81 13.63 0.97
N ILE A 72 -10.61 13.05 0.85
CA ILE A 72 -10.26 11.86 1.61
C ILE A 72 -10.05 12.24 3.07
N ARG A 73 -10.81 11.61 3.97
CA ARG A 73 -10.77 11.87 5.40
C ARG A 73 -9.61 11.19 6.10
N SER A 74 -9.33 9.96 5.71
CA SER A 74 -8.23 9.21 6.31
C SER A 74 -7.73 8.14 5.35
N ILE A 75 -6.51 7.66 5.63
CA ILE A 75 -5.85 6.61 4.88
C ILE A 75 -5.54 5.46 5.84
N GLY A 76 -5.90 4.25 5.47
CA GLY A 76 -5.56 3.06 6.21
C GLY A 76 -4.77 2.11 5.33
N ILE A 77 -3.82 1.41 5.94
CA ILE A 77 -3.00 0.43 5.22
C ILE A 77 -3.01 -0.87 6.00
N ASP A 78 -3.36 -1.95 5.32
CA ASP A 78 -3.28 -3.30 5.86
C ASP A 78 -2.25 -4.08 5.06
N THR A 79 -1.41 -4.84 5.74
CA THR A 79 -0.32 -5.57 5.10
C THR A 79 0.07 -6.79 5.95
N TRP A 80 1.03 -7.55 5.43
CA TRP A 80 1.59 -8.69 6.17
C TRP A 80 2.41 -8.22 7.37
N GLY A 81 2.63 -9.12 8.31
CA GLY A 81 3.49 -8.87 9.45
C GLY A 81 4.92 -9.37 9.22
N VAL A 82 5.70 -9.35 10.28
CA VAL A 82 7.05 -9.92 10.46
C VAL A 82 8.17 -9.31 9.63
N ASP A 83 7.88 -8.40 8.72
CA ASP A 83 8.90 -7.74 7.90
C ASP A 83 9.17 -6.34 8.43
N PHE A 84 10.40 -5.89 8.28
CA PHE A 84 10.81 -4.59 8.78
C PHE A 84 12.00 -4.07 7.97
N VAL A 85 12.33 -2.80 8.18
CA VAL A 85 13.46 -2.16 7.52
C VAL A 85 14.09 -1.17 8.48
N PHE A 86 15.38 -0.93 8.34
CA PHE A 86 16.09 0.09 9.09
C PHE A 86 16.10 1.40 8.32
N VAL A 87 15.91 2.50 9.06
CA VAL A 87 15.92 3.84 8.49
C VAL A 87 17.16 4.56 9.00
N GLY A 88 17.89 5.20 8.11
CA GLY A 88 19.09 5.95 8.47
C GLY A 88 18.75 7.27 9.14
N LYS A 89 19.78 7.97 9.61
CA LYS A 89 19.62 9.26 10.29
C LYS A 89 19.00 10.33 9.40
N ASP A 90 19.20 10.20 8.09
CA ASP A 90 18.66 11.12 7.08
C ASP A 90 17.20 10.81 6.71
N GLY A 91 16.59 9.80 7.33
CA GLY A 91 15.24 9.37 6.99
C GLY A 91 15.15 8.43 5.81
N GLU A 92 16.28 8.06 5.22
CA GLU A 92 16.32 7.15 4.09
C GLU A 92 16.39 5.69 4.52
N LEU A 93 15.82 4.80 3.71
CA LEU A 93 15.91 3.36 3.96
C LEU A 93 17.32 2.88 3.69
N LEU A 94 17.84 2.01 4.56
CA LEU A 94 19.17 1.43 4.34
C LEU A 94 19.16 0.43 3.20
N ARG A 95 18.04 -0.25 2.99
CA ARG A 95 17.82 -1.16 1.85
C ARG A 95 16.34 -1.49 1.77
N ASN A 96 15.93 -2.17 0.69
CA ASN A 96 14.61 -2.77 0.64
C ASN A 96 14.46 -3.82 1.75
N PRO A 97 13.29 -3.93 2.38
CA PRO A 97 13.08 -4.95 3.41
C PRO A 97 13.15 -6.36 2.81
N TYR A 98 13.70 -7.29 3.58
CA TYR A 98 13.62 -8.70 3.20
C TYR A 98 12.17 -9.14 3.17
N CYS A 99 11.84 -9.95 2.17
CA CYS A 99 10.55 -10.62 2.14
C CYS A 99 10.55 -11.73 3.20
N TYR A 100 9.42 -11.99 3.85
CA TYR A 100 9.32 -13.01 4.88
C TYR A 100 9.68 -14.42 4.39
N ARG A 101 9.72 -14.62 3.07
CA ARG A 101 10.15 -15.88 2.47
C ARG A 101 11.66 -16.00 2.33
N ASP A 102 12.38 -14.91 2.61
CA ASP A 102 13.84 -14.90 2.51
C ASP A 102 14.46 -15.74 3.64
N PRO A 103 15.55 -16.48 3.38
CA PRO A 103 16.20 -17.30 4.41
C PRO A 103 17.14 -16.51 5.33
N HIS A 104 16.89 -15.22 5.54
CA HIS A 104 17.79 -14.37 6.33
C HIS A 104 17.71 -14.62 7.85
N THR A 105 16.66 -15.32 8.29
CA THR A 105 16.48 -15.63 9.72
C THR A 105 16.88 -17.06 10.06
#